data_6e40b77dd49342b8a1a2c5ab738109fe
#
_entry.id   6e40b77dd49342b8a1a2c5ab738109fe
#
_cell.length_a   1.000
_cell.length_b   1.000
_cell.length_c   1.000
_cell.angle_alpha   90.00
_cell.angle_beta   90.00
_cell.angle_gamma   90.00
#
_symmetry.space_group_name_H-M   'P 1'
#
loop_
_entity.id
_entity.type
_entity.pdbx_description
1 polymer ?
#
loop_
_entity_poly.entity_id
_entity_poly.type
_entity_poly.pdbx_seq_one_letter_code
_entity_poly.pdbx_strand_id
1 'polypeptide(L)'
;MLNQLEQFRNDIYEWFPHRADALMDLLDALSSNTNARSVVELSLNPFFRREYSSLHDGIAHLFVPSPQRTCLPERQTWEDALIRLLVPYLPSPQRAFRLLGTDVTSASRPFARTLSDRTFVYQPNPVKGVKPVTIGHQYSVLAVLPEKSRADAPPWVIPLLVNRVTSKETKRAAGLSQIRRLLADESLPFHQEFCVHVVDSDYSAVTYLGGVAPQPNLVT
;
A
#
# COMPACT_ATOMS: atom_id res chain seq x y z
N MET A 1 -23.24 10.34 -4.32
CA MET A 1 -21.78 10.62 -4.25
C MET A 1 -21.36 11.21 -2.90
N LEU A 2 -21.97 12.34 -2.42
CA LEU A 2 -21.64 12.91 -1.09
C LEU A 2 -21.87 11.88 0.03
N ASN A 3 -23.00 11.18 0.06
CA ASN A 3 -23.27 10.13 1.07
C ASN A 3 -22.24 9.00 1.08
N GLN A 4 -21.68 8.62 -0.05
CA GLN A 4 -20.65 7.56 -0.10
C GLN A 4 -19.32 8.05 0.49
N LEU A 5 -18.95 9.31 0.23
CA LEU A 5 -17.74 9.89 0.80
C LEU A 5 -17.89 10.08 2.32
N GLU A 6 -19.04 10.52 2.79
CA GLU A 6 -19.33 10.65 4.21
C GLU A 6 -19.31 9.29 4.91
N GLN A 7 -19.92 8.28 4.30
CA GLN A 7 -19.88 6.91 4.83
C GLN A 7 -18.45 6.37 4.88
N PHE A 8 -17.68 6.52 3.80
CA PHE A 8 -16.27 6.11 3.76
C PHE A 8 -15.43 6.80 4.85
N ARG A 9 -15.65 8.10 5.07
CA ARG A 9 -14.94 8.85 6.11
C ARG A 9 -15.31 8.35 7.51
N ASN A 10 -16.58 8.04 7.74
CA ASN A 10 -17.05 7.48 9.01
C ASN A 10 -16.46 6.09 9.26
N ASP A 11 -16.46 5.22 8.23
CA ASP A 11 -15.91 3.88 8.35
C ASP A 11 -14.40 3.90 8.64
N ILE A 12 -13.64 4.81 8.00
CA ILE A 12 -12.22 5.01 8.32
C ILE A 12 -12.03 5.57 9.73
N TYR A 13 -12.88 6.51 10.16
CA TYR A 13 -12.80 7.10 11.49
C TYR A 13 -12.98 6.02 12.56
N GLU A 14 -13.97 5.16 12.42
CA GLU A 14 -14.25 4.05 13.32
C GLU A 14 -13.17 2.96 13.29
N TRP A 15 -12.51 2.80 12.13
CA TRP A 15 -11.42 1.83 11.98
C TRP A 15 -10.16 2.23 12.75
N PHE A 16 -9.90 3.52 12.99
CA PHE A 16 -8.75 3.96 13.76
C PHE A 16 -8.89 3.60 15.24
N PRO A 17 -7.97 2.80 15.80
CA PRO A 17 -8.09 2.35 17.20
C PRO A 17 -7.87 3.48 18.21
N HIS A 18 -7.07 4.47 17.84
CA HIS A 18 -6.68 5.61 18.68
C HIS A 18 -6.41 6.85 17.83
N ARG A 19 -6.58 8.04 18.45
CA ARG A 19 -6.24 9.32 17.78
C ARG A 19 -6.95 9.53 16.44
N ALA A 20 -8.15 8.98 16.27
CA ALA A 20 -8.92 9.03 15.03
C ALA A 20 -9.02 10.46 14.46
N ASP A 21 -9.29 11.44 15.31
CA ASP A 21 -9.35 12.86 14.88
C ASP A 21 -8.05 13.36 14.25
N ALA A 22 -6.89 13.07 14.86
CA ALA A 22 -5.60 13.52 14.35
C ALA A 22 -5.23 12.77 13.06
N LEU A 23 -5.62 11.51 12.94
CA LEU A 23 -5.41 10.70 11.76
C LEU A 23 -6.33 11.12 10.61
N MET A 24 -7.56 11.54 10.90
CA MET A 24 -8.45 12.13 9.87
C MET A 24 -7.94 13.48 9.38
N ASP A 25 -7.49 14.37 10.28
CA ASP A 25 -6.85 15.62 9.87
C ASP A 25 -5.58 15.35 9.02
N LEU A 26 -4.82 14.29 9.34
CA LEU A 26 -3.68 13.86 8.52
C LEU A 26 -4.11 13.34 7.14
N LEU A 27 -5.19 12.55 7.06
CA LEU A 27 -5.74 12.10 5.77
C LEU A 27 -6.19 13.29 4.91
N ASP A 28 -6.84 14.29 5.51
CA ASP A 28 -7.25 15.49 4.81
C ASP A 28 -6.03 16.30 4.33
N ALA A 29 -5.00 16.42 5.17
CA ALA A 29 -3.74 17.07 4.80
C ALA A 29 -3.00 16.32 3.67
N LEU A 30 -2.99 14.98 3.70
CA LEU A 30 -2.40 14.17 2.64
C LEU A 30 -3.18 14.29 1.33
N SER A 31 -4.51 14.25 1.39
CA SER A 31 -5.39 14.32 0.22
C SER A 31 -5.32 15.68 -0.49
N SER A 32 -5.07 16.75 0.26
CA SER A 32 -4.90 18.12 -0.26
C SER A 32 -3.45 18.52 -0.49
N ASN A 33 -2.51 17.59 -0.26
CA ASN A 33 -1.08 17.90 -0.33
C ASN A 33 -0.62 18.12 -1.77
N THR A 34 0.00 19.28 -2.02
CA THR A 34 0.63 19.61 -3.30
C THR A 34 2.15 19.68 -3.22
N ASN A 35 2.71 20.03 -2.05
CA ASN A 35 4.11 20.40 -1.91
C ASN A 35 4.85 19.76 -0.74
N ALA A 36 4.15 19.38 0.33
CA ALA A 36 4.78 18.83 1.53
C ALA A 36 5.50 17.51 1.24
N ARG A 37 6.73 17.38 1.69
CA ARG A 37 7.60 16.21 1.51
C ARG A 37 8.02 15.56 2.82
N SER A 38 7.57 16.10 3.93
CA SER A 38 7.88 15.61 5.27
C SER A 38 6.67 15.69 6.18
N VAL A 39 6.71 14.93 7.27
CA VAL A 39 5.67 14.94 8.31
C VAL A 39 5.54 16.34 8.93
N VAL A 40 6.67 17.05 9.10
CA VAL A 40 6.68 18.43 9.60
C VAL A 40 5.92 19.36 8.66
N GLU A 41 6.20 19.28 7.36
CA GLU A 41 5.52 20.11 6.35
C GLU A 41 4.02 19.78 6.27
N LEU A 42 3.63 18.51 6.44
CA LEU A 42 2.23 18.13 6.51
C LEU A 42 1.51 18.73 7.70
N SER A 43 2.18 18.91 8.86
CA SER A 43 1.57 19.56 10.01
C SER A 43 1.28 21.06 9.78
N LEU A 44 1.88 21.67 8.76
CA LEU A 44 1.62 23.04 8.35
C LEU A 44 0.49 23.16 7.30
N ASN A 45 -0.06 22.03 6.86
CA ASN A 45 -1.17 22.04 5.91
C ASN A 45 -2.43 22.61 6.59
N PRO A 46 -3.21 23.51 5.94
CA PRO A 46 -4.40 24.12 6.51
C PRO A 46 -5.49 23.14 6.98
N PHE A 47 -5.51 21.94 6.41
CA PHE A 47 -6.45 20.89 6.82
C PHE A 47 -5.99 20.10 8.06
N PHE A 48 -4.71 20.23 8.45
CA PHE A 48 -4.24 19.71 9.73
C PHE A 48 -4.42 20.78 10.81
N ARG A 49 -5.47 20.68 11.61
CA ARG A 49 -5.91 21.71 12.56
C ARG A 49 -5.35 21.55 13.96
N ARG A 50 -4.33 20.71 14.12
CA ARG A 50 -3.75 20.33 15.41
C ARG A 50 -2.27 20.67 15.46
N GLU A 51 -1.69 20.58 16.64
CA GLU A 51 -0.25 20.72 16.84
C GLU A 51 0.53 19.56 16.22
N TYR A 52 1.77 19.81 15.81
CA TYR A 52 2.68 18.82 15.24
C TYR A 52 2.82 17.56 16.13
N SER A 53 2.84 17.73 17.47
CA SER A 53 2.88 16.62 18.42
C SER A 53 1.72 15.64 18.23
N SER A 54 0.51 16.15 17.99
CA SER A 54 -0.67 15.31 17.74
C SER A 54 -0.55 14.49 16.47
N LEU A 55 0.09 15.04 15.42
CA LEU A 55 0.37 14.30 14.18
C LEU A 55 1.39 13.20 14.42
N HIS A 56 2.49 13.52 15.08
CA HIS A 56 3.53 12.56 15.41
C HIS A 56 2.99 11.42 16.30
N ASP A 57 2.23 11.77 17.33
CA ASP A 57 1.59 10.79 18.23
C ASP A 57 0.57 9.93 17.48
N GLY A 58 -0.23 10.51 16.57
CA GLY A 58 -1.17 9.78 15.73
C GLY A 58 -0.46 8.70 14.90
N ILE A 59 0.61 9.08 14.20
CA ILE A 59 1.41 8.15 13.40
C ILE A 59 2.08 7.09 14.31
N ALA A 60 2.64 7.49 15.44
CA ALA A 60 3.28 6.57 16.36
C ALA A 60 2.29 5.53 16.89
N HIS A 61 1.09 5.94 17.30
CA HIS A 61 0.06 5.02 17.79
C HIS A 61 -0.55 4.13 16.71
N LEU A 62 -0.56 4.58 15.44
CA LEU A 62 -1.03 3.77 14.33
C LEU A 62 -0.03 2.63 13.99
N PHE A 63 1.27 2.92 14.05
CA PHE A 63 2.32 2.01 13.60
C PHE A 63 3.14 1.38 14.74
N VAL A 64 2.98 1.84 15.99
CA VAL A 64 3.60 1.14 17.12
C VAL A 64 2.88 -0.19 17.30
N PRO A 65 3.60 -1.31 17.18
CA PRO A 65 3.09 -2.54 17.71
C PRO A 65 2.84 -2.28 19.21
N SER A 66 1.60 -2.35 19.66
CA SER A 66 1.37 -2.68 21.05
C SER A 66 2.30 -3.86 21.37
N PRO A 67 2.88 -3.98 22.58
CA PRO A 67 3.60 -5.20 22.96
C PRO A 67 2.79 -6.47 22.65
N GLN A 68 1.47 -6.32 22.55
CA GLN A 68 0.50 -7.32 22.12
C GLN A 68 0.36 -7.46 20.59
N ARG A 69 0.80 -6.46 19.79
CA ARG A 69 0.68 -6.43 18.31
C ARG A 69 1.97 -6.81 17.57
N THR A 70 2.97 -7.31 18.25
CA THR A 70 4.25 -7.77 17.66
C THR A 70 4.13 -9.11 16.94
N CYS A 71 3.02 -9.81 17.09
CA CYS A 71 2.76 -11.05 16.36
C CYS A 71 2.36 -10.73 14.91
N LEU A 72 3.02 -11.37 13.94
CA LEU A 72 2.65 -11.33 12.52
C LEU A 72 1.13 -11.53 12.28
N PRO A 73 0.42 -12.42 13.00
CA PRO A 73 -1.02 -12.59 12.85
C PRO A 73 -1.84 -11.35 13.13
N GLU A 74 -1.47 -10.54 14.12
CA GLU A 74 -2.24 -9.33 14.49
C GLU A 74 -2.10 -8.21 13.46
N ARG A 75 -0.90 -8.03 12.91
CA ARG A 75 -0.69 -7.08 11.82
C ARG A 75 -1.47 -7.48 10.58
N GLN A 76 -1.45 -8.76 10.21
CA GLN A 76 -2.21 -9.27 9.09
C GLN A 76 -3.71 -9.04 9.28
N THR A 77 -4.25 -9.33 10.46
CA THR A 77 -5.66 -9.09 10.80
C THR A 77 -6.05 -7.63 10.63
N TRP A 78 -5.18 -6.70 11.01
CA TRP A 78 -5.42 -5.27 10.88
C TRP A 78 -5.39 -4.81 9.41
N GLU A 79 -4.43 -5.29 8.62
CA GLU A 79 -4.35 -5.04 7.18
C GLU A 79 -5.56 -5.63 6.45
N ASP A 80 -6.01 -6.84 6.83
CA ASP A 80 -7.20 -7.48 6.25
C ASP A 80 -8.46 -6.68 6.57
N ALA A 81 -8.59 -6.16 7.78
CA ALA A 81 -9.70 -5.29 8.16
C ALA A 81 -9.72 -4.00 7.32
N LEU A 82 -8.55 -3.40 7.06
CA LEU A 82 -8.43 -2.23 6.18
C LEU A 82 -8.84 -2.55 4.73
N ILE A 83 -8.40 -3.68 4.19
CA ILE A 83 -8.79 -4.12 2.85
C ILE A 83 -10.32 -4.30 2.77
N ARG A 84 -10.92 -4.98 3.74
CA ARG A 84 -12.37 -5.19 3.80
C ARG A 84 -13.15 -3.88 3.90
N LEU A 85 -12.59 -2.88 4.58
CA LEU A 85 -13.15 -1.53 4.64
C LEU A 85 -13.05 -0.82 3.27
N LEU A 86 -11.94 -0.95 2.56
CA LEU A 86 -11.69 -0.25 1.30
C LEU A 86 -12.45 -0.85 0.11
N VAL A 87 -12.58 -2.18 0.06
CA VAL A 87 -13.12 -2.91 -1.10
C VAL A 87 -14.53 -2.47 -1.52
N PRO A 88 -15.49 -2.19 -0.62
CA PRO A 88 -16.82 -1.69 -1.01
C PRO A 88 -16.82 -0.35 -1.75
N TYR A 89 -15.73 0.43 -1.58
CA TYR A 89 -15.56 1.74 -2.22
C TYR A 89 -14.74 1.69 -3.51
N LEU A 90 -14.23 0.52 -3.90
CA LEU A 90 -13.54 0.37 -5.17
C LEU A 90 -14.48 0.60 -6.33
N PRO A 91 -14.02 1.22 -7.42
CA PRO A 91 -14.79 1.28 -8.65
C PRO A 91 -15.18 -0.12 -9.15
N SER A 92 -16.43 -0.27 -9.56
CA SER A 92 -16.87 -1.52 -10.19
C SER A 92 -16.07 -1.77 -11.48
N PRO A 93 -15.63 -3.02 -11.74
CA PRO A 93 -14.93 -3.34 -12.96
C PRO A 93 -15.86 -3.11 -14.17
N GLN A 94 -15.34 -2.50 -15.22
CA GLN A 94 -16.05 -2.31 -16.49
C GLN A 94 -15.94 -3.55 -17.40
N ARG A 95 -15.01 -4.44 -17.10
CA ARG A 95 -14.74 -5.68 -17.81
C ARG A 95 -15.18 -6.87 -16.97
N ALA A 96 -15.20 -8.04 -17.59
CA ALA A 96 -15.49 -9.30 -16.90
C ALA A 96 -14.32 -9.78 -15.98
N PHE A 97 -13.41 -8.90 -15.64
CA PHE A 97 -12.29 -9.20 -14.76
C PHE A 97 -11.85 -7.96 -13.99
N ARG A 98 -11.20 -8.19 -12.86
CA ARG A 98 -10.55 -7.14 -12.09
C ARG A 98 -9.06 -7.07 -12.41
N LEU A 99 -8.56 -5.87 -12.60
CA LEU A 99 -7.16 -5.64 -12.91
C LEU A 99 -6.38 -5.35 -11.62
N LEU A 100 -5.43 -6.24 -11.32
CA LEU A 100 -4.52 -6.11 -10.18
C LEU A 100 -3.09 -5.87 -10.68
N GLY A 101 -2.26 -5.25 -9.87
CA GLY A 101 -0.85 -5.07 -10.19
C GLY A 101 0.03 -5.20 -8.97
N THR A 102 1.19 -5.81 -9.14
CA THR A 102 2.24 -5.86 -8.10
C THR A 102 3.53 -5.28 -8.65
N ASP A 103 4.09 -4.36 -7.87
CA ASP A 103 5.39 -3.78 -8.15
C ASP A 103 6.14 -3.47 -6.85
N VAL A 104 7.45 -3.22 -6.98
CA VAL A 104 8.30 -2.86 -5.84
C VAL A 104 8.78 -1.42 -5.98
N THR A 105 8.52 -0.63 -4.97
CA THR A 105 9.03 0.72 -4.85
C THR A 105 10.20 0.81 -3.86
N SER A 106 11.19 1.64 -4.20
CA SER A 106 12.38 1.87 -3.39
C SER A 106 12.23 3.13 -2.55
N ALA A 107 12.51 3.03 -1.26
CA ALA A 107 12.62 4.17 -0.35
C ALA A 107 14.07 4.38 0.03
N SER A 108 14.76 5.29 -0.68
CA SER A 108 16.16 5.64 -0.44
C SER A 108 16.35 6.23 0.97
N ARG A 109 17.33 5.74 1.72
CA ARG A 109 17.67 6.17 3.09
C ARG A 109 19.19 6.11 3.33
N PRO A 110 20.03 6.76 2.50
CA PRO A 110 21.48 6.61 2.57
C PRO A 110 22.07 7.13 3.89
N PHE A 111 21.46 8.16 4.47
CA PHE A 111 21.96 8.83 5.67
C PHE A 111 21.36 8.26 6.99
N ALA A 112 20.34 7.42 6.93
CA ALA A 112 19.70 6.85 8.11
C ALA A 112 20.50 5.65 8.64
N ARG A 113 21.66 5.91 9.24
CA ARG A 113 22.62 4.88 9.65
C ARG A 113 22.08 3.90 10.69
N THR A 114 21.18 4.34 11.54
CA THR A 114 20.54 3.53 12.61
C THR A 114 19.32 2.76 12.13
N LEU A 115 18.85 3.00 10.91
CA LEU A 115 17.71 2.30 10.36
C LEU A 115 18.07 0.83 10.10
N SER A 116 17.38 -0.09 10.77
CA SER A 116 17.63 -1.53 10.68
C SER A 116 17.24 -2.10 9.33
N ASP A 117 17.88 -3.19 8.94
CA ASP A 117 17.55 -4.01 7.77
C ASP A 117 17.49 -3.21 6.46
N ARG A 118 18.45 -2.27 6.28
CA ARG A 118 18.65 -1.57 5.02
C ARG A 118 19.35 -2.48 4.02
N THR A 119 18.94 -2.38 2.78
CA THR A 119 19.54 -3.15 1.68
C THR A 119 19.87 -2.24 0.51
N PHE A 120 20.51 -2.77 -0.51
CA PHE A 120 20.69 -2.06 -1.77
C PHE A 120 19.35 -1.91 -2.49
N VAL A 121 19.05 -0.68 -2.88
CA VAL A 121 17.82 -0.36 -3.58
C VAL A 121 18.12 0.42 -4.85
N TYR A 122 17.24 0.31 -5.84
CA TYR A 122 17.34 1.09 -7.06
C TYR A 122 17.10 2.58 -6.74
N GLN A 123 17.92 3.44 -7.33
CA GLN A 123 17.77 4.88 -7.25
C GLN A 123 17.34 5.40 -8.63
N PRO A 124 16.13 5.90 -8.79
CA PRO A 124 15.69 6.49 -10.04
C PRO A 124 16.51 7.75 -10.36
N ASN A 125 16.74 8.00 -11.64
CA ASN A 125 17.47 9.16 -12.15
C ASN A 125 18.88 9.31 -11.54
N PRO A 126 19.76 8.31 -11.70
CA PRO A 126 21.12 8.41 -11.20
C PRO A 126 21.90 9.52 -11.94
N VAL A 127 22.81 10.16 -11.24
CA VAL A 127 23.78 11.05 -11.88
C VAL A 127 24.65 10.24 -12.83
N LYS A 128 24.94 10.78 -14.02
CA LYS A 128 25.78 10.12 -15.03
C LYS A 128 27.11 9.67 -14.40
N GLY A 129 27.47 8.39 -14.60
CA GLY A 129 28.68 7.79 -14.03
C GLY A 129 28.53 7.21 -12.62
N VAL A 130 27.41 7.44 -11.95
CA VAL A 130 27.09 6.82 -10.65
C VAL A 130 26.22 5.59 -10.86
N LYS A 131 26.48 4.49 -10.14
CA LYS A 131 25.63 3.30 -10.18
C LYS A 131 24.20 3.67 -9.74
N PRO A 132 23.16 3.16 -10.41
CA PRO A 132 21.75 3.44 -10.05
C PRO A 132 21.32 2.66 -8.81
N VAL A 133 22.15 2.64 -7.77
CA VAL A 133 21.97 1.87 -6.54
C VAL A 133 22.30 2.75 -5.35
N THR A 134 21.45 2.71 -4.36
CA THR A 134 21.63 3.36 -3.05
C THR A 134 21.26 2.40 -1.92
N ILE A 135 21.24 2.89 -0.70
CA ILE A 135 20.83 2.12 0.48
C ILE A 135 19.46 2.60 0.95
N GLY A 136 18.58 1.67 1.30
CA GLY A 136 17.24 1.98 1.78
C GLY A 136 16.40 0.75 2.07
N HIS A 137 15.11 0.92 1.97
CA HIS A 137 14.13 -0.15 2.05
C HIS A 137 13.40 -0.32 0.72
N GLN A 138 12.90 -1.52 0.48
CA GLN A 138 11.96 -1.81 -0.60
C GLN A 138 10.59 -2.15 -0.03
N TYR A 139 9.55 -1.75 -0.75
CA TYR A 139 8.17 -2.06 -0.41
C TYR A 139 7.49 -2.69 -1.61
N SER A 140 6.96 -3.90 -1.41
CA SER A 140 6.08 -4.54 -2.39
C SER A 140 4.69 -3.98 -2.22
N VAL A 141 4.09 -3.56 -3.32
CA VAL A 141 2.75 -2.96 -3.37
C VAL A 141 1.87 -3.80 -4.28
N LEU A 142 0.81 -4.36 -3.73
CA LEU A 142 -0.29 -4.95 -4.50
C LEU A 142 -1.45 -3.95 -4.54
N ALA A 143 -1.92 -3.65 -5.73
CA ALA A 143 -2.93 -2.61 -5.94
C ALA A 143 -3.99 -3.00 -6.96
N VAL A 144 -5.16 -2.37 -6.87
CA VAL A 144 -6.14 -2.33 -7.96
C VAL A 144 -5.70 -1.26 -8.96
N LEU A 145 -5.61 -1.66 -10.22
CA LEU A 145 -5.23 -0.79 -11.32
C LEU A 145 -6.47 -0.21 -12.01
N PRO A 146 -6.37 1.01 -12.58
CA PRO A 146 -7.47 1.64 -13.26
C PRO A 146 -7.79 0.96 -14.58
N GLU A 147 -9.07 0.83 -14.87
CA GLU A 147 -9.53 0.62 -16.23
C GLU A 147 -9.74 1.99 -16.88
N LYS A 148 -9.02 2.26 -17.95
CA LYS A 148 -9.19 3.51 -18.68
C LYS A 148 -10.53 3.48 -19.40
N SER A 149 -11.51 4.17 -18.85
CA SER A 149 -12.80 4.40 -19.51
C SER A 149 -12.69 5.48 -20.60
N ARG A 150 -11.74 6.40 -20.47
CA ARG A 150 -11.50 7.51 -21.40
C ARG A 150 -10.00 7.79 -21.48
N ALA A 151 -9.55 8.27 -22.64
CA ALA A 151 -8.13 8.57 -22.88
C ALA A 151 -7.59 9.70 -21.96
N ASP A 152 -8.46 10.60 -21.56
CA ASP A 152 -8.19 11.77 -20.72
C ASP A 152 -8.44 11.53 -19.21
N ALA A 153 -8.90 10.33 -18.83
CA ALA A 153 -9.10 10.00 -17.44
C ALA A 153 -7.75 10.03 -16.68
N PRO A 154 -7.67 10.73 -15.54
CA PRO A 154 -6.44 10.76 -14.74
C PRO A 154 -6.10 9.34 -14.28
N PRO A 155 -4.81 8.96 -14.29
CA PRO A 155 -4.39 7.66 -13.77
C PRO A 155 -4.61 7.65 -12.24
N TRP A 156 -5.13 6.54 -11.74
CA TRP A 156 -5.25 6.29 -10.32
C TRP A 156 -4.81 4.85 -10.02
N VAL A 157 -4.35 4.61 -8.82
CA VAL A 157 -4.01 3.29 -8.30
C VAL A 157 -4.48 3.23 -6.86
N ILE A 158 -5.15 2.16 -6.47
CA ILE A 158 -5.57 1.96 -5.08
C ILE A 158 -4.74 0.83 -4.49
N PRO A 159 -3.75 1.14 -3.64
CA PRO A 159 -2.99 0.13 -2.91
C PRO A 159 -3.89 -0.66 -1.96
N LEU A 160 -3.80 -1.99 -2.01
CA LEU A 160 -4.50 -2.88 -1.08
C LEU A 160 -3.55 -3.42 -0.02
N LEU A 161 -2.34 -3.81 -0.42
CA LEU A 161 -1.30 -4.30 0.47
C LEU A 161 0.02 -3.60 0.19
N VAL A 162 0.69 -3.17 1.26
CA VAL A 162 2.02 -2.57 1.20
C VAL A 162 2.90 -3.22 2.26
N ASN A 163 3.84 -4.07 1.84
CA ASN A 163 4.71 -4.79 2.74
C ASN A 163 6.17 -4.46 2.47
N ARG A 164 6.95 -4.27 3.55
CA ARG A 164 8.40 -4.12 3.41
C ARG A 164 9.02 -5.44 2.97
N VAL A 165 9.80 -5.41 1.90
CA VAL A 165 10.63 -6.53 1.50
C VAL A 165 11.88 -6.51 2.39
N THR A 166 12.04 -7.52 3.24
CA THR A 166 13.17 -7.64 4.16
C THR A 166 14.44 -8.09 3.42
N SER A 167 15.61 -7.93 4.06
CA SER A 167 16.87 -8.44 3.48
C SER A 167 16.92 -9.98 3.35
N LYS A 168 16.00 -10.68 4.02
CA LYS A 168 15.87 -12.15 4.00
C LYS A 168 14.86 -12.67 2.97
N GLU A 169 14.16 -11.77 2.31
CA GLU A 169 13.07 -12.07 1.41
C GLU A 169 13.33 -11.49 0.01
N THR A 170 12.86 -12.16 -1.00
CA THR A 170 12.90 -11.63 -2.37
C THR A 170 11.60 -10.86 -2.66
N LYS A 171 11.67 -9.84 -3.54
CA LYS A 171 10.49 -9.12 -4.02
C LYS A 171 9.42 -10.04 -4.60
N ARG A 172 9.85 -11.13 -5.28
CA ARG A 172 8.95 -12.14 -5.83
C ARG A 172 8.20 -12.91 -4.75
N ALA A 173 8.88 -13.29 -3.67
CA ALA A 173 8.26 -13.97 -2.54
C ALA A 173 7.25 -13.07 -1.84
N ALA A 174 7.58 -11.80 -1.62
CA ALA A 174 6.68 -10.82 -1.04
C ALA A 174 5.42 -10.63 -1.91
N GLY A 175 5.58 -10.39 -3.21
CA GLY A 175 4.45 -10.25 -4.14
C GLY A 175 3.58 -11.50 -4.24
N LEU A 176 4.21 -12.69 -4.27
CA LEU A 176 3.47 -13.97 -4.26
C LEU A 176 2.65 -14.14 -2.98
N SER A 177 3.22 -13.80 -1.83
CA SER A 177 2.51 -13.85 -0.54
C SER A 177 1.32 -12.90 -0.53
N GLN A 178 1.48 -11.68 -1.05
CA GLN A 178 0.41 -10.68 -1.11
C GLN A 178 -0.75 -11.12 -1.99
N ILE A 179 -0.49 -11.58 -3.22
CA ILE A 179 -1.57 -11.97 -4.12
C ILE A 179 -2.31 -13.21 -3.61
N ARG A 180 -1.60 -14.20 -3.08
CA ARG A 180 -2.21 -15.38 -2.48
C ARG A 180 -3.09 -15.03 -1.29
N ARG A 181 -2.61 -14.15 -0.41
CA ARG A 181 -3.38 -13.69 0.75
C ARG A 181 -4.66 -12.99 0.33
N LEU A 182 -4.59 -12.09 -0.67
CA LEU A 182 -5.77 -11.38 -1.17
C LEU A 182 -6.82 -12.34 -1.73
N LEU A 183 -6.40 -13.33 -2.53
CA LEU A 183 -7.31 -14.28 -3.18
C LEU A 183 -7.85 -15.37 -2.22
N ALA A 184 -7.16 -15.63 -1.12
CA ALA A 184 -7.59 -16.59 -0.11
C ALA A 184 -8.68 -16.07 0.84
N ASP A 185 -8.90 -14.75 0.88
CA ASP A 185 -9.92 -14.16 1.74
C ASP A 185 -11.31 -14.29 1.08
N GLU A 186 -12.08 -15.27 1.56
CA GLU A 186 -13.43 -15.56 1.06
C GLU A 186 -14.43 -14.43 1.26
N SER A 187 -14.14 -13.48 2.16
CA SER A 187 -14.97 -12.30 2.38
C SER A 187 -14.79 -11.21 1.32
N LEU A 188 -13.75 -11.34 0.49
CA LEU A 188 -13.43 -10.37 -0.56
C LEU A 188 -13.94 -10.85 -1.93
N PRO A 189 -14.39 -9.95 -2.80
CA PRO A 189 -14.86 -10.32 -4.13
C PRO A 189 -13.79 -10.98 -4.99
N PHE A 190 -12.52 -10.68 -4.75
CA PHE A 190 -11.37 -11.25 -5.48
C PHE A 190 -11.28 -12.77 -5.39
N HIS A 191 -11.85 -13.37 -4.34
CA HIS A 191 -11.90 -14.82 -4.19
C HIS A 191 -12.74 -15.51 -5.29
N GLN A 192 -13.77 -14.83 -5.79
CA GLN A 192 -14.70 -15.36 -6.79
C GLN A 192 -14.59 -14.66 -8.14
N GLU A 193 -14.17 -13.39 -8.19
CA GLU A 193 -14.00 -12.63 -9.41
C GLU A 193 -12.80 -13.12 -10.21
N PHE A 194 -12.92 -13.13 -11.52
CA PHE A 194 -11.76 -13.36 -12.38
C PHE A 194 -10.82 -12.17 -12.31
N CYS A 195 -9.55 -12.42 -12.01
CA CYS A 195 -8.53 -11.40 -11.85
C CYS A 195 -7.44 -11.54 -12.93
N VAL A 196 -7.04 -10.42 -13.50
CA VAL A 196 -5.84 -10.30 -14.34
C VAL A 196 -4.77 -9.59 -13.52
N HIS A 197 -3.65 -10.24 -13.31
CA HIS A 197 -2.56 -9.74 -12.49
C HIS A 197 -1.39 -9.29 -13.36
N VAL A 198 -1.09 -8.02 -13.31
CA VAL A 198 0.00 -7.39 -14.08
C VAL A 198 1.23 -7.25 -13.19
N VAL A 199 2.34 -7.74 -13.69
CA VAL A 199 3.66 -7.65 -13.03
C VAL A 199 4.73 -7.30 -14.05
N ASP A 200 5.86 -6.81 -13.58
CA ASP A 200 7.01 -6.56 -14.45
C ASP A 200 7.76 -7.87 -14.82
N SER A 201 8.72 -7.77 -15.72
CA SER A 201 9.52 -8.92 -16.20
C SER A 201 10.32 -9.61 -15.09
N ASP A 202 10.60 -8.93 -13.99
CA ASP A 202 11.30 -9.52 -12.85
C ASP A 202 10.49 -10.64 -12.16
N TYR A 203 9.16 -10.64 -12.33
CA TYR A 203 8.27 -11.68 -11.81
C TYR A 203 8.07 -12.86 -12.79
N SER A 204 8.71 -12.86 -13.95
CA SER A 204 8.62 -13.96 -14.94
C SER A 204 9.30 -15.27 -14.49
N ALA A 205 9.87 -15.31 -13.28
CA ALA A 205 10.52 -16.49 -12.73
C ALA A 205 9.55 -17.65 -12.50
N VAL A 206 10.00 -18.88 -12.82
CA VAL A 206 9.23 -20.11 -12.66
C VAL A 206 8.66 -20.27 -11.24
N THR A 207 9.41 -19.88 -10.21
CA THR A 207 8.98 -19.93 -8.81
C THR A 207 7.78 -19.03 -8.52
N TYR A 208 7.72 -17.85 -9.18
CA TYR A 208 6.58 -16.95 -9.03
C TYR A 208 5.37 -17.47 -9.83
N LEU A 209 5.57 -17.72 -11.13
CA LEU A 209 4.50 -18.19 -12.02
C LEU A 209 3.92 -19.52 -11.55
N GLY A 210 4.77 -20.48 -11.14
CA GLY A 210 4.32 -21.73 -10.54
C GLY A 210 3.62 -21.54 -9.20
N GLY A 211 3.94 -20.46 -8.49
CA GLY A 211 3.29 -20.11 -7.24
C GLY A 211 1.89 -19.51 -7.41
N VAL A 212 1.62 -18.79 -8.49
CA VAL A 212 0.29 -18.22 -8.80
C VAL A 212 -0.59 -19.17 -9.61
N ALA A 213 -0.01 -20.10 -10.38
CA ALA A 213 -0.73 -21.04 -11.25
C ALA A 213 -1.86 -21.85 -10.56
N PRO A 214 -1.77 -22.21 -9.26
CA PRO A 214 -2.85 -22.92 -8.58
C PRO A 214 -4.10 -22.08 -8.30
N GLN A 215 -4.07 -20.76 -8.55
CA GLN A 215 -5.21 -19.88 -8.31
C GLN A 215 -6.19 -19.93 -9.49
N PRO A 216 -7.39 -20.49 -9.33
CA PRO A 216 -8.29 -20.77 -10.47
C PRO A 216 -8.83 -19.51 -11.13
N ASN A 217 -8.90 -18.42 -10.40
CA ASN A 217 -9.49 -17.16 -10.85
C ASN A 217 -8.43 -16.12 -11.24
N LEU A 218 -7.15 -16.51 -11.39
CA LEU A 218 -6.05 -15.60 -11.66
C LEU A 218 -5.33 -15.95 -12.96
N VAL A 219 -5.12 -14.93 -13.79
CA VAL A 219 -4.18 -14.95 -14.92
C VAL A 219 -3.08 -13.90 -14.67
N THR A 220 -1.83 -14.28 -14.86
CA THR A 220 -0.66 -13.41 -14.70
C THR A 220 0.11 -13.30 -16.00
#